data_d9cd5626d0473090fda203d152022e4e
#
_entry.id   d9cd5626d0473090fda203d152022e4e
#
_cell.length_a   1.000
_cell.length_b   1.000
_cell.length_c   1.000
_cell.angle_alpha   90.00
_cell.angle_beta   90.00
_cell.angle_gamma   90.00
#
_symmetry.space_group_name_H-M   'P 1'
#
loop_
_entity.id
_entity.type
_entity.pdbx_description
1 polymer ?
#
loop_
_entity_poly.entity_id
_entity_poly.type
_entity_poly.pdbx_seq_one_letter_code
_entity_poly.pdbx_strand_id
1 'polypeptide(L)'
;AIAAIDAANAGDPNLVVVDGVERPKEQAHAEAMTDWVRRLDRDADEAQLLAARAHHLRRWTHPRSAEPEGRAGYLRWRSEAKRRHAAEVGGILTGVGYDADTVARVQDLVAKKGLGRGDRPDVGGRPDPLQVHEDALCLVFLTTQFDELVAKVGDDRTVDVLARTLAKMGDRGRSEALALDLDEHPLALVGAALEQLAAA
;
A
#
# COMPACT_ATOMS: atom_id res chain seq x y z
N ALA A 1 18.00 8.32 5.28
CA ALA A 1 16.84 7.53 5.74
C ALA A 1 16.48 6.42 4.74
N ILE A 2 16.19 6.74 3.46
CA ILE A 2 15.76 5.74 2.46
C ILE A 2 16.72 4.55 2.40
N ALA A 3 18.04 4.77 2.29
CA ALA A 3 19.02 3.69 2.28
C ALA A 3 18.96 2.78 3.53
N ALA A 4 18.61 3.32 4.70
CA ALA A 4 18.46 2.53 5.92
C ALA A 4 17.18 1.68 5.91
N ILE A 5 16.09 2.21 5.33
CA ILE A 5 14.84 1.46 5.12
C ILE A 5 15.07 0.34 4.10
N ASP A 6 15.77 0.63 3.00
CA ASP A 6 16.10 -0.35 1.97
C ASP A 6 16.98 -1.48 2.52
N ALA A 7 18.02 -1.13 3.27
CA ALA A 7 18.87 -2.12 3.95
C ALA A 7 18.07 -3.02 4.90
N ALA A 8 17.03 -2.47 5.55
CA ALA A 8 16.14 -3.26 6.40
C ALA A 8 15.25 -4.22 5.59
N ASN A 9 14.82 -3.85 4.39
CA ASN A 9 14.00 -4.69 3.52
C ASN A 9 14.82 -5.64 2.63
N ALA A 10 16.10 -5.38 2.41
CA ALA A 10 16.99 -6.24 1.61
C ALA A 10 17.16 -7.66 2.21
N GLY A 11 16.88 -7.82 3.50
CA GLY A 11 16.91 -9.13 4.18
C GLY A 11 15.64 -9.97 4.04
N ASP A 12 14.66 -9.56 3.21
CA ASP A 12 13.43 -10.35 3.00
C ASP A 12 13.78 -11.68 2.29
N PRO A 13 13.47 -12.83 2.90
CA PRO A 13 13.71 -14.13 2.30
C PRO A 13 12.74 -14.47 1.15
N ASN A 14 11.63 -13.71 1.03
CA ASN A 14 10.67 -13.90 -0.05
C ASN A 14 11.12 -13.09 -1.28
N LEU A 15 11.17 -13.75 -2.42
CA LEU A 15 11.59 -13.11 -3.67
C LEU A 15 10.38 -12.95 -4.59
N VAL A 16 10.44 -11.90 -5.42
CA VAL A 16 9.54 -11.67 -6.55
C VAL A 16 10.36 -11.35 -7.79
N VAL A 17 9.84 -11.67 -8.95
CA VAL A 17 10.47 -11.30 -10.22
C VAL A 17 9.93 -9.93 -10.65
N VAL A 18 10.83 -8.98 -10.85
CA VAL A 18 10.54 -7.64 -11.39
C VAL A 18 11.45 -7.43 -12.59
N ASP A 19 10.89 -7.19 -13.76
CA ASP A 19 11.62 -7.02 -15.03
C ASP A 19 12.63 -8.15 -15.31
N GLY A 20 12.22 -9.39 -14.99
CA GLY A 20 13.05 -10.58 -15.20
C GLY A 20 14.14 -10.82 -14.16
N VAL A 21 14.21 -10.00 -13.09
CA VAL A 21 15.21 -10.11 -12.03
C VAL A 21 14.54 -10.47 -10.69
N GLU A 22 15.07 -11.49 -10.01
CA GLU A 22 14.64 -11.81 -8.64
C GLU A 22 15.08 -10.72 -7.65
N ARG A 23 14.14 -10.24 -6.84
CA ARG A 23 14.37 -9.18 -5.86
C ARG A 23 13.64 -9.46 -4.55
N PRO A 24 14.14 -8.99 -3.39
CA PRO A 24 13.40 -9.05 -2.13
C PRO A 24 12.01 -8.42 -2.27
N LYS A 25 10.97 -9.17 -1.90
CA LYS A 25 9.57 -8.78 -2.13
C LYS A 25 9.23 -7.44 -1.52
N GLU A 26 9.55 -7.23 -0.24
CA GLU A 26 9.17 -6.00 0.43
C GLU A 26 10.04 -4.80 0.00
N GLN A 27 11.24 -5.04 -0.55
CA GLN A 27 12.00 -3.97 -1.19
C GLN A 27 11.35 -3.54 -2.51
N ALA A 28 10.97 -4.48 -3.38
CA ALA A 28 10.26 -4.18 -4.63
C ALA A 28 8.92 -3.47 -4.34
N HIS A 29 8.17 -3.93 -3.34
CA HIS A 29 6.95 -3.28 -2.89
C HIS A 29 7.19 -1.83 -2.42
N ALA A 30 8.23 -1.58 -1.64
CA ALA A 30 8.59 -0.27 -1.12
C ALA A 30 8.95 0.72 -2.24
N GLU A 31 9.63 0.26 -3.27
CA GLU A 31 9.94 1.05 -4.47
C GLU A 31 8.67 1.40 -5.23
N ALA A 32 7.83 0.42 -5.55
CA ALA A 32 6.57 0.64 -6.23
C ALA A 32 5.64 1.61 -5.46
N MET A 33 5.55 1.47 -4.13
CA MET A 33 4.81 2.42 -3.29
C MET A 33 5.32 3.85 -3.41
N THR A 34 6.65 4.01 -3.40
CA THR A 34 7.30 5.33 -3.51
C THR A 34 7.02 5.96 -4.88
N ASP A 35 7.08 5.18 -5.94
CA ASP A 35 6.84 5.67 -7.31
C ASP A 35 5.37 6.05 -7.52
N TRP A 36 4.42 5.27 -6.99
CA TRP A 36 3.01 5.62 -7.02
C TRP A 36 2.70 6.89 -6.23
N VAL A 37 3.29 7.09 -5.04
CA VAL A 37 3.12 8.33 -4.29
C VAL A 37 3.61 9.53 -5.09
N ARG A 38 4.78 9.45 -5.74
CA ARG A 38 5.30 10.52 -6.62
C ARG A 38 4.41 10.81 -7.82
N ARG A 39 3.78 9.77 -8.39
CA ARG A 39 2.87 9.92 -9.53
C ARG A 39 1.54 10.56 -9.11
N LEU A 40 0.99 10.18 -7.97
CA LEU A 40 -0.26 10.69 -7.43
C LEU A 40 -0.14 12.12 -6.87
N ASP A 41 1.00 12.45 -6.26
CA ASP A 41 1.32 13.77 -5.73
C ASP A 41 2.75 14.16 -6.12
N ARG A 42 2.87 15.04 -7.15
CA ARG A 42 4.18 15.51 -7.63
C ARG A 42 4.93 16.36 -6.61
N ASP A 43 4.20 16.93 -5.66
CA ASP A 43 4.73 17.77 -4.59
C ASP A 43 4.81 16.98 -3.26
N ALA A 44 4.77 15.63 -3.33
CA ALA A 44 4.90 14.76 -2.15
C ALA A 44 6.16 15.13 -1.37
N ASP A 45 5.99 15.43 -0.10
CA ASP A 45 7.10 15.80 0.76
C ASP A 45 7.90 14.58 1.26
N GLU A 46 9.02 14.85 1.92
CA GLU A 46 9.92 13.81 2.38
C GLU A 46 9.21 12.81 3.31
N ALA A 47 8.33 13.27 4.21
CA ALA A 47 7.61 12.38 5.12
C ALA A 47 6.67 11.42 4.39
N GLN A 48 6.00 11.87 3.32
CA GLN A 48 5.17 11.02 2.46
C GLN A 48 6.02 9.95 1.76
N LEU A 49 7.18 10.33 1.21
CA LEU A 49 8.08 9.40 0.52
C LEU A 49 8.71 8.39 1.48
N LEU A 50 9.09 8.81 2.68
CA LEU A 50 9.59 7.91 3.73
C LEU A 50 8.53 6.93 4.20
N ALA A 51 7.29 7.39 4.37
CA ALA A 51 6.17 6.53 4.74
C ALA A 51 5.85 5.49 3.65
N ALA A 52 5.86 5.90 2.38
CA ALA A 52 5.69 4.99 1.26
C ALA A 52 6.78 3.90 1.23
N ARG A 53 8.06 4.32 1.39
CA ARG A 53 9.20 3.40 1.41
C ARG A 53 9.16 2.41 2.56
N ALA A 54 8.57 2.78 3.71
CA ALA A 54 8.49 1.98 4.93
C ALA A 54 7.16 1.22 5.09
N HIS A 55 6.21 1.29 4.12
CA HIS A 55 4.85 0.82 4.32
C HIS A 55 4.75 -0.64 4.81
N HIS A 56 5.57 -1.54 4.28
CA HIS A 56 5.64 -2.94 4.65
C HIS A 56 7.01 -3.33 5.27
N LEU A 57 7.63 -2.42 6.01
CA LEU A 57 8.96 -2.61 6.58
C LEU A 57 9.06 -3.92 7.38
N ARG A 58 9.94 -4.82 6.92
CA ARG A 58 10.17 -6.16 7.50
C ARG A 58 8.90 -6.98 7.72
N ARG A 59 7.92 -6.87 6.83
CA ARG A 59 6.62 -7.56 6.95
C ARG A 59 6.74 -9.07 7.15
N TRP A 60 7.74 -9.71 6.55
CA TRP A 60 7.98 -11.16 6.67
C TRP A 60 8.27 -11.62 8.09
N THR A 61 8.75 -10.74 8.99
CA THR A 61 9.03 -11.09 10.39
C THR A 61 7.79 -11.35 11.22
N HIS A 62 6.61 -10.97 10.71
CA HIS A 62 5.31 -11.23 11.32
C HIS A 62 4.31 -11.72 10.26
N PRO A 63 4.44 -12.97 9.80
CA PRO A 63 3.61 -13.51 8.73
C PRO A 63 2.16 -13.66 9.18
N ARG A 64 1.23 -13.73 8.21
CA ARG A 64 -0.21 -13.90 8.49
C ARG A 64 -0.51 -15.15 9.33
N SER A 65 0.28 -16.20 9.16
CA SER A 65 0.18 -17.46 9.91
C SER A 65 0.52 -17.34 11.41
N ALA A 66 1.08 -16.22 11.85
CA ALA A 66 1.31 -15.96 13.29
C ALA A 66 0.00 -15.71 14.07
N GLU A 67 -1.11 -15.46 13.37
CA GLU A 67 -2.43 -15.24 13.96
C GLU A 67 -3.42 -16.31 13.52
N PRO A 68 -4.42 -16.67 14.35
CA PRO A 68 -5.43 -17.66 13.99
C PRO A 68 -6.16 -17.35 12.69
N GLU A 69 -6.66 -18.40 12.04
CA GLU A 69 -7.48 -18.26 10.82
C GLU A 69 -8.78 -17.47 11.09
N GLY A 70 -9.40 -17.04 9.99
CA GLY A 70 -10.67 -16.32 10.01
C GLY A 70 -10.52 -14.81 10.18
N ARG A 71 -11.67 -14.11 10.15
CA ARG A 71 -11.75 -12.64 10.10
C ARG A 71 -11.13 -11.97 11.34
N ALA A 72 -11.36 -12.50 12.52
CA ALA A 72 -10.87 -11.90 13.76
C ALA A 72 -9.34 -11.93 13.82
N GLY A 73 -8.71 -13.08 13.49
CA GLY A 73 -7.25 -13.19 13.41
C GLY A 73 -6.66 -12.32 12.31
N TYR A 74 -7.33 -12.23 11.15
CA TYR A 74 -6.90 -11.32 10.09
C TYR A 74 -6.90 -9.85 10.53
N LEU A 75 -7.92 -9.39 11.23
CA LEU A 75 -8.01 -8.01 11.70
C LEU A 75 -6.94 -7.72 12.77
N ARG A 76 -6.68 -8.66 13.70
CA ARG A 76 -5.59 -8.53 14.68
C ARG A 76 -4.24 -8.44 13.99
N TRP A 77 -3.93 -9.39 13.10
CA TRP A 77 -2.70 -9.40 12.33
C TRP A 77 -2.47 -8.09 11.58
N ARG A 78 -3.49 -7.60 10.88
CA ARG A 78 -3.42 -6.34 10.12
C ARG A 78 -3.17 -5.13 11.02
N SER A 79 -3.81 -5.08 12.19
CA SER A 79 -3.63 -4.00 13.16
C SER A 79 -2.21 -4.02 13.73
N GLU A 80 -1.74 -5.22 14.12
CA GLU A 80 -0.40 -5.41 14.65
C GLU A 80 0.68 -5.10 13.60
N ALA A 81 0.49 -5.54 12.35
CA ALA A 81 1.42 -5.23 11.26
C ALA A 81 1.63 -3.73 11.09
N LYS A 82 0.53 -2.94 11.05
CA LYS A 82 0.62 -1.48 10.97
C LYS A 82 1.39 -0.86 12.13
N ARG A 83 1.11 -1.31 13.35
CA ARG A 83 1.80 -0.83 14.57
C ARG A 83 3.29 -1.12 14.52
N ARG A 84 3.68 -2.34 14.09
CA ARG A 84 5.08 -2.76 13.98
C ARG A 84 5.82 -1.96 12.92
N HIS A 85 5.27 -1.83 11.71
CA HIS A 85 5.90 -1.04 10.64
C HIS A 85 6.12 0.42 11.07
N ALA A 86 5.11 1.05 11.72
CA ALA A 86 5.23 2.40 12.24
C ALA A 86 6.32 2.51 13.34
N ALA A 87 6.39 1.55 14.26
CA ALA A 87 7.40 1.56 15.31
C ALA A 87 8.82 1.36 14.75
N GLU A 88 8.99 0.43 13.81
CA GLU A 88 10.29 0.13 13.20
C GLU A 88 10.81 1.32 12.38
N VAL A 89 9.98 1.95 11.54
CA VAL A 89 10.41 3.14 10.80
C VAL A 89 10.74 4.28 11.73
N GLY A 90 9.99 4.47 12.81
CA GLY A 90 10.30 5.48 13.84
C GLY A 90 11.68 5.27 14.44
N GLY A 91 12.04 4.02 14.77
CA GLY A 91 13.39 3.68 15.26
C GLY A 91 14.49 3.99 14.26
N ILE A 92 14.28 3.65 12.97
CA ILE A 92 15.24 3.95 11.90
C ILE A 92 15.42 5.46 11.75
N LEU A 93 14.35 6.22 11.68
CA LEU A 93 14.39 7.68 11.45
C LEU A 93 15.05 8.41 12.63
N THR A 94 14.72 8.03 13.86
CA THR A 94 15.36 8.56 15.05
C THR A 94 16.87 8.25 15.04
N GLY A 95 17.24 7.02 14.67
CA GLY A 95 18.63 6.59 14.60
C GLY A 95 19.47 7.33 13.55
N VAL A 96 18.84 7.88 12.49
CA VAL A 96 19.50 8.68 11.47
C VAL A 96 19.30 10.19 11.65
N GLY A 97 18.75 10.63 12.79
CA GLY A 97 18.75 12.03 13.23
C GLY A 97 17.55 12.88 12.82
N TYR A 98 16.41 12.27 12.44
CA TYR A 98 15.18 13.03 12.21
C TYR A 98 14.57 13.52 13.52
N ASP A 99 13.95 14.70 13.46
CA ASP A 99 13.21 15.29 14.59
C ASP A 99 11.94 14.50 14.91
N ALA A 100 11.43 14.69 16.13
CA ALA A 100 10.30 13.94 16.65
C ALA A 100 9.00 14.18 15.86
N ASP A 101 8.80 15.39 15.32
CA ASP A 101 7.57 15.75 14.58
C ASP A 101 7.56 15.04 13.22
N THR A 102 8.69 15.03 12.53
CA THR A 102 8.85 14.29 11.26
C THR A 102 8.67 12.79 11.49
N VAL A 103 9.29 12.23 12.53
CA VAL A 103 9.13 10.81 12.89
C VAL A 103 7.67 10.48 13.16
N ALA A 104 6.98 11.27 13.98
CA ALA A 104 5.57 11.05 14.31
C ALA A 104 4.67 11.10 13.07
N ARG A 105 4.91 12.04 12.16
CA ARG A 105 4.17 12.18 10.92
C ARG A 105 4.34 10.97 10.01
N VAL A 106 5.56 10.47 9.82
CA VAL A 106 5.83 9.26 9.04
C VAL A 106 5.13 8.05 9.68
N GLN A 107 5.21 7.90 11.00
CA GLN A 107 4.54 6.82 11.71
C GLN A 107 3.01 6.87 11.54
N ASP A 108 2.39 8.05 11.60
CA ASP A 108 0.95 8.24 11.42
C ASP A 108 0.50 7.84 10.00
N LEU A 109 1.29 8.19 8.96
CA LEU A 109 1.04 7.77 7.58
C LEU A 109 1.16 6.25 7.41
N VAL A 110 2.23 5.63 7.90
CA VAL A 110 2.44 4.17 7.83
C VAL A 110 1.33 3.42 8.58
N ALA A 111 0.94 3.90 9.76
CA ALA A 111 -0.16 3.33 10.54
C ALA A 111 -1.54 3.60 9.92
N LYS A 112 -1.62 4.50 8.93
CA LYS A 112 -2.88 5.00 8.36
C LYS A 112 -3.81 5.56 9.42
N LYS A 113 -3.28 6.36 10.32
CA LYS A 113 -4.01 6.95 11.43
C LYS A 113 -4.99 8.01 10.92
N GLY A 114 -6.26 7.84 11.27
CA GLY A 114 -7.32 8.74 10.80
C GLY A 114 -7.87 8.42 9.41
N LEU A 115 -7.43 7.34 8.76
CA LEU A 115 -8.06 6.88 7.53
C LEU A 115 -9.47 6.36 7.85
N GLY A 116 -10.48 7.11 7.39
CA GLY A 116 -11.89 6.77 7.50
C GLY A 116 -12.38 5.87 6.37
N ARG A 117 -13.72 5.88 6.17
CA ARG A 117 -14.36 5.35 4.96
C ARG A 117 -14.64 6.50 3.99
N GLY A 118 -14.42 6.23 2.71
CA GLY A 118 -14.65 7.20 1.65
C GLY A 118 -13.43 8.07 1.35
N ASP A 119 -13.60 8.86 0.31
CA ASP A 119 -12.59 9.76 -0.22
C ASP A 119 -12.24 10.87 0.77
N ARG A 120 -10.99 11.29 0.78
CA ARG A 120 -10.52 12.43 1.55
C ARG A 120 -10.30 13.61 0.60
N PRO A 121 -10.98 14.74 0.84
CA PRO A 121 -10.85 15.89 -0.06
C PRO A 121 -9.43 16.46 -0.04
N ASP A 122 -9.08 17.10 -1.15
CA ASP A 122 -7.85 17.87 -1.24
C ASP A 122 -7.79 18.96 -0.15
N VAL A 123 -6.62 19.15 0.44
CA VAL A 123 -6.38 20.15 1.49
C VAL A 123 -5.49 21.25 0.92
N GLY A 124 -6.01 22.48 0.87
CA GLY A 124 -5.25 23.62 0.32
C GLY A 124 -4.88 23.47 -1.16
N GLY A 125 -5.69 22.76 -1.93
CA GLY A 125 -5.44 22.50 -3.36
C GLY A 125 -4.45 21.37 -3.64
N ARG A 126 -4.04 20.64 -2.61
CA ARG A 126 -3.14 19.47 -2.71
C ARG A 126 -3.87 18.20 -2.26
N PRO A 127 -3.56 17.04 -2.85
CA PRO A 127 -4.11 15.77 -2.40
C PRO A 127 -3.84 15.53 -0.91
N ASP A 128 -4.83 14.97 -0.19
CA ASP A 128 -4.59 14.55 1.20
C ASP A 128 -3.50 13.46 1.24
N PRO A 129 -2.41 13.64 2.01
CA PRO A 129 -1.28 12.72 2.04
C PRO A 129 -1.65 11.28 2.43
N LEU A 130 -2.65 11.12 3.29
CA LEU A 130 -3.12 9.80 3.73
C LEU A 130 -3.95 9.11 2.65
N GLN A 131 -4.73 9.88 1.85
CA GLN A 131 -5.43 9.35 0.69
C GLN A 131 -4.44 8.92 -0.39
N VAL A 132 -3.45 9.75 -0.71
CA VAL A 132 -2.36 9.40 -1.64
C VAL A 132 -1.68 8.10 -1.24
N HIS A 133 -1.40 7.94 0.05
CA HIS A 133 -0.78 6.72 0.59
C HIS A 133 -1.68 5.47 0.44
N GLU A 134 -3.01 5.60 0.67
CA GLU A 134 -3.96 4.49 0.46
C GLU A 134 -4.12 4.17 -1.02
N ASP A 135 -4.22 5.19 -1.88
CA ASP A 135 -4.32 5.01 -3.34
C ASP A 135 -3.09 4.30 -3.90
N ALA A 136 -1.90 4.76 -3.51
CA ALA A 136 -0.65 4.12 -3.90
C ALA A 136 -0.61 2.64 -3.51
N LEU A 137 -1.03 2.29 -2.29
CA LEU A 137 -1.10 0.90 -1.86
C LEU A 137 -2.08 0.07 -2.69
N CYS A 138 -3.25 0.63 -3.00
CA CYS A 138 -4.24 -0.06 -3.83
C CYS A 138 -3.70 -0.27 -5.26
N LEU A 139 -3.00 0.73 -5.82
CA LEU A 139 -2.38 0.61 -7.14
C LEU A 139 -1.24 -0.41 -7.17
N VAL A 140 -0.38 -0.45 -6.15
CA VAL A 140 0.64 -1.52 -6.03
C VAL A 140 -0.03 -2.90 -5.97
N PHE A 141 -1.12 -3.06 -5.22
CA PHE A 141 -1.87 -4.31 -5.20
C PHE A 141 -2.39 -4.69 -6.60
N LEU A 142 -2.98 -3.75 -7.33
CA LEU A 142 -3.50 -3.98 -8.68
C LEU A 142 -2.40 -4.32 -9.70
N THR A 143 -1.19 -3.79 -9.55
CA THR A 143 -0.09 -4.02 -10.49
C THR A 143 0.78 -5.23 -10.16
N THR A 144 0.75 -5.74 -8.93
CA THR A 144 1.71 -6.78 -8.49
C THR A 144 1.06 -8.05 -7.94
N GLN A 145 -0.23 -8.04 -7.57
CA GLN A 145 -0.88 -9.15 -6.88
C GLN A 145 -2.22 -9.55 -7.50
N PHE A 146 -2.61 -8.89 -8.59
CA PHE A 146 -3.92 -9.07 -9.19
C PHE A 146 -4.11 -10.48 -9.76
N ASP A 147 -3.17 -10.95 -10.60
CA ASP A 147 -3.23 -12.26 -11.23
C ASP A 147 -3.21 -13.40 -10.21
N GLU A 148 -2.40 -13.25 -9.15
CA GLU A 148 -2.38 -14.21 -8.04
C GLU A 148 -3.73 -14.26 -7.33
N LEU A 149 -4.40 -13.10 -7.15
CA LEU A 149 -5.73 -13.05 -6.56
C LEU A 149 -6.75 -13.78 -7.43
N VAL A 150 -6.82 -13.46 -8.73
CA VAL A 150 -7.74 -14.11 -9.70
C VAL A 150 -7.55 -15.62 -9.67
N ALA A 151 -6.32 -16.09 -9.80
CA ALA A 151 -5.99 -17.51 -9.79
C ALA A 151 -6.42 -18.21 -8.48
N LYS A 152 -6.38 -17.51 -7.36
CA LYS A 152 -6.67 -18.07 -6.04
C LYS A 152 -8.16 -18.14 -5.70
N VAL A 153 -8.94 -17.11 -6.08
CA VAL A 153 -10.32 -16.97 -5.59
C VAL A 153 -11.37 -16.96 -6.69
N GLY A 154 -10.99 -16.85 -7.96
CA GLY A 154 -11.88 -16.76 -9.12
C GLY A 154 -12.48 -15.36 -9.29
N ASP A 155 -13.16 -15.14 -10.43
CA ASP A 155 -13.62 -13.84 -10.90
C ASP A 155 -14.60 -13.14 -9.95
N ASP A 156 -15.68 -13.83 -9.55
CA ASP A 156 -16.73 -13.22 -8.70
C ASP A 156 -16.16 -12.67 -7.38
N ARG A 157 -15.31 -13.47 -6.72
CA ARG A 157 -14.67 -13.04 -5.47
C ARG A 157 -13.63 -11.95 -5.71
N THR A 158 -12.97 -11.97 -6.86
CA THR A 158 -12.03 -10.93 -7.26
C THR A 158 -12.77 -9.60 -7.42
N VAL A 159 -13.91 -9.57 -8.12
CA VAL A 159 -14.76 -8.37 -8.23
C VAL A 159 -15.14 -7.82 -6.85
N ASP A 160 -15.56 -8.68 -5.92
CA ASP A 160 -15.86 -8.27 -4.54
C ASP A 160 -14.66 -7.66 -3.79
N VAL A 161 -13.46 -8.20 -3.99
CA VAL A 161 -12.23 -7.67 -3.38
C VAL A 161 -11.87 -6.33 -4.01
N LEU A 162 -11.97 -6.23 -5.34
CA LEU A 162 -11.72 -5.00 -6.09
C LEU A 162 -12.68 -3.89 -5.70
N ALA A 163 -14.00 -4.17 -5.63
CA ALA A 163 -14.99 -3.18 -5.23
C ALA A 163 -14.67 -2.60 -3.84
N ARG A 164 -14.31 -3.45 -2.88
CA ARG A 164 -13.85 -3.00 -1.55
C ARG A 164 -12.51 -2.26 -1.57
N THR A 165 -11.66 -2.51 -2.53
CA THR A 165 -10.39 -1.83 -2.72
C THR A 165 -10.63 -0.45 -3.32
N LEU A 166 -11.38 -0.37 -4.41
CA LEU A 166 -11.74 0.87 -5.10
C LEU A 166 -12.56 1.81 -4.20
N ALA A 167 -13.41 1.26 -3.31
CA ALA A 167 -14.16 2.04 -2.32
C ALA A 167 -13.29 2.82 -1.31
N LYS A 168 -12.02 2.50 -1.18
CA LYS A 168 -11.07 3.22 -0.32
C LYS A 168 -10.26 4.26 -1.09
N MET A 169 -10.27 4.17 -2.42
CA MET A 169 -9.48 5.04 -3.28
C MET A 169 -10.23 6.34 -3.54
N GLY A 170 -9.47 7.43 -3.61
CA GLY A 170 -9.95 8.70 -4.11
C GLY A 170 -10.14 8.68 -5.63
N ASP A 171 -10.76 9.75 -6.17
CA ASP A 171 -11.03 9.86 -7.62
C ASP A 171 -9.74 9.76 -8.44
N ARG A 172 -8.65 10.37 -7.97
CA ARG A 172 -7.33 10.29 -8.62
C ARG A 172 -6.82 8.86 -8.67
N GLY A 173 -6.87 8.14 -7.56
CA GLY A 173 -6.45 6.74 -7.50
C GLY A 173 -7.30 5.84 -8.40
N ARG A 174 -8.62 6.03 -8.42
CA ARG A 174 -9.52 5.30 -9.33
C ARG A 174 -9.23 5.59 -10.79
N SER A 175 -8.94 6.84 -11.13
CA SER A 175 -8.56 7.22 -12.51
C SER A 175 -7.26 6.53 -12.95
N GLU A 176 -6.26 6.48 -12.06
CA GLU A 176 -5.02 5.75 -12.33
C GLU A 176 -5.24 4.24 -12.43
N ALA A 177 -6.12 3.66 -11.62
CA ALA A 177 -6.45 2.23 -11.70
C ALA A 177 -7.08 1.84 -13.05
N LEU A 178 -7.92 2.72 -13.62
CA LEU A 178 -8.50 2.53 -14.96
C LEU A 178 -7.49 2.76 -16.10
N ALA A 179 -6.42 3.52 -15.85
CA ALA A 179 -5.37 3.81 -16.82
C ALA A 179 -4.21 2.80 -16.76
N LEU A 180 -4.30 1.77 -15.91
CA LEU A 180 -3.30 0.70 -15.86
C LEU A 180 -3.29 -0.08 -17.17
N ASP A 181 -2.10 -0.42 -17.64
CA ASP A 181 -1.88 -1.32 -18.77
C ASP A 181 -2.09 -2.78 -18.30
N LEU A 182 -3.36 -3.15 -18.19
CA LEU A 182 -3.79 -4.48 -17.80
C LEU A 182 -4.30 -5.23 -19.03
N ASP A 183 -4.14 -6.55 -19.03
CA ASP A 183 -4.78 -7.41 -20.00
C ASP A 183 -6.31 -7.25 -19.98
N GLU A 184 -6.97 -7.64 -21.08
CA GLU A 184 -8.42 -7.47 -21.27
C GLU A 184 -9.25 -8.05 -20.12
N HIS A 185 -8.92 -9.25 -19.65
CA HIS A 185 -9.66 -9.92 -18.58
C HIS A 185 -9.53 -9.22 -17.21
N PRO A 186 -8.32 -8.90 -16.68
CA PRO A 186 -8.16 -8.05 -15.51
C PRO A 186 -8.87 -6.70 -15.60
N LEU A 187 -8.77 -6.04 -16.74
CA LEU A 187 -9.43 -4.75 -16.95
C LEU A 187 -10.96 -4.86 -16.86
N ALA A 188 -11.55 -5.93 -17.43
CA ALA A 188 -12.97 -6.21 -17.32
C ALA A 188 -13.42 -6.40 -15.85
N LEU A 189 -12.62 -7.09 -15.02
CA LEU A 189 -12.91 -7.27 -13.60
C LEU A 189 -12.85 -5.95 -12.81
N VAL A 190 -11.92 -5.05 -13.15
CA VAL A 190 -11.87 -3.69 -12.56
C VAL A 190 -13.12 -2.90 -12.95
N GLY A 191 -13.57 -2.97 -14.21
CA GLY A 191 -14.80 -2.36 -14.69
C GLY A 191 -16.03 -2.86 -13.92
N ALA A 192 -16.20 -4.18 -13.82
CA ALA A 192 -17.30 -4.80 -13.07
C ALA A 192 -17.31 -4.37 -11.58
N ALA A 193 -16.13 -4.24 -10.96
CA ALA A 193 -16.02 -3.78 -9.59
C ALA A 193 -16.42 -2.32 -9.39
N LEU A 194 -16.15 -1.45 -10.38
CA LEU A 194 -16.61 -0.06 -10.37
C LEU A 194 -18.13 0.04 -10.55
N GLU A 195 -18.72 -0.77 -11.44
CA GLU A 195 -20.18 -0.85 -11.60
C GLU A 195 -20.84 -1.31 -10.29
N GLN A 196 -20.29 -2.34 -9.65
CA GLN A 196 -20.79 -2.80 -8.34
C GLN A 196 -20.67 -1.71 -7.27
N LEU A 197 -19.60 -0.93 -7.27
CA LEU A 197 -19.40 0.17 -6.31
C LEU A 197 -20.41 1.31 -6.56
N ALA A 198 -20.72 1.61 -7.82
CA ALA A 198 -21.68 2.66 -8.19
C ALA A 198 -23.14 2.28 -7.87
N ALA A 199 -23.43 0.97 -7.78
CA ALA A 199 -24.76 0.44 -7.47
C ALA A 199 -25.03 0.27 -5.96
N ALA A 200 -24.03 0.48 -5.10
CA ALA A 200 -24.09 0.22 -3.65
C ALA A 200 -24.37 1.49 -2.83
#